data_d33a2263cb89d3aff15a3f4283a02b3b
#
_entry.id   d33a2263cb89d3aff15a3f4283a02b3b
#
_cell.length_a   1.000
_cell.length_b   1.000
_cell.length_c   1.000
_cell.angle_alpha   90.00
_cell.angle_beta   90.00
_cell.angle_gamma   90.00
#
_symmetry.space_group_name_H-M   'P 1'
#
loop_
_entity.id
_entity.type
_entity.pdbx_description
1 polymer ?
#
loop_
_entity_poly.entity_id
_entity_poly.type
_entity_poly.pdbx_seq_one_letter_code
_entity_poly.pdbx_strand_id
1 'polypeptide(L)'
;MKKLTNIFFLLLLSAVAFAQSPTELWARANQAYTDGNYAEAAADYSAIIESAPVITRAYAPVYYNLGNAHFKQGELSQAILAYERSLRLKPTDKNAKYNLRFAQTQIIDNIADTQVFFLREWVTTLRNMLPLSTWMWSSIILFSLMLVCLLMFAFSRSLGLRKAGFYISIVCLVCSTVAFANAASLHHRDSVRAEAVITRGIVNAKASPDRSGTELFTLHEGTKVTIHEELGGYVNIEVGNYNGWIPTNTLERI
;
A
#
# COMPACT_ATOMS: atom_id res chain seq x y z
N MET A 1 -21.77 -42.51 24.27
CA MET A 1 -20.61 -41.77 23.76
C MET A 1 -20.63 -41.64 22.23
N LYS A 2 -20.78 -42.70 21.42
CA LYS A 2 -20.80 -42.60 19.95
C LYS A 2 -21.91 -41.67 19.36
N LYS A 3 -23.07 -41.53 20.00
CA LYS A 3 -24.13 -40.61 19.56
C LYS A 3 -23.81 -39.11 19.82
N LEU A 4 -23.12 -38.80 20.91
CA LEU A 4 -22.66 -37.43 21.20
C LEU A 4 -21.55 -36.98 20.24
N THR A 5 -20.62 -37.88 19.92
CA THR A 5 -19.54 -37.61 18.95
C THR A 5 -20.09 -37.34 17.55
N ASN A 6 -21.12 -38.08 17.11
CA ASN A 6 -21.77 -37.85 15.82
C ASN A 6 -22.54 -36.53 15.77
N ILE A 7 -23.20 -36.10 16.86
CA ILE A 7 -23.87 -34.81 16.94
C ILE A 7 -22.85 -33.65 16.92
N PHE A 8 -21.74 -33.81 17.62
CA PHE A 8 -20.67 -32.82 17.61
C PHE A 8 -20.00 -32.70 16.23
N PHE A 9 -19.81 -33.81 15.53
CA PHE A 9 -19.28 -33.83 14.16
C PHE A 9 -20.29 -33.24 13.15
N LEU A 10 -21.60 -33.48 13.31
CA LEU A 10 -22.64 -32.82 12.51
C LEU A 10 -22.74 -31.33 12.74
N LEU A 11 -22.57 -30.85 13.99
CA LEU A 11 -22.53 -29.44 14.34
C LEU A 11 -21.26 -28.74 13.79
N LEU A 12 -20.13 -29.44 13.78
CA LEU A 12 -18.88 -28.94 13.15
C LEU A 12 -19.03 -28.86 11.61
N LEU A 13 -19.67 -29.84 10.97
CA LEU A 13 -19.96 -29.81 9.54
C LEU A 13 -20.92 -28.66 9.16
N SER A 14 -21.93 -28.39 10.01
CA SER A 14 -22.86 -27.28 9.76
C SER A 14 -22.22 -25.89 9.92
N ALA A 15 -21.22 -25.74 10.80
CA ALA A 15 -20.49 -24.50 10.96
C ALA A 15 -19.58 -24.16 9.76
N VAL A 16 -19.08 -25.17 9.07
CA VAL A 16 -18.26 -25.00 7.84
C VAL A 16 -19.12 -24.63 6.62
N ALA A 17 -20.42 -24.96 6.63
CA ALA A 17 -21.31 -24.75 5.48
C ALA A 17 -21.81 -23.30 5.32
N PHE A 18 -21.52 -22.38 6.26
CA PHE A 18 -21.99 -20.99 6.19
C PHE A 18 -20.90 -19.96 5.86
N ALA A 19 -19.66 -20.37 5.67
CA ALA A 19 -18.63 -19.46 5.18
C ALA A 19 -18.82 -19.26 3.67
N GLN A 20 -19.41 -18.14 3.27
CA GLN A 20 -19.52 -17.76 1.87
C GLN A 20 -18.13 -17.67 1.23
N SER A 21 -17.97 -18.21 0.03
CA SER A 21 -16.69 -18.13 -0.67
C SER A 21 -16.34 -16.67 -1.01
N PRO A 22 -15.06 -16.28 -1.03
CA PRO A 22 -14.66 -14.93 -1.43
C PRO A 22 -15.21 -14.52 -2.81
N THR A 23 -15.44 -15.50 -3.70
CA THR A 23 -15.98 -15.27 -5.04
C THR A 23 -17.49 -14.94 -4.99
N GLU A 24 -18.26 -15.59 -4.11
CA GLU A 24 -19.66 -15.28 -3.89
C GLU A 24 -19.85 -13.93 -3.23
N LEU A 25 -19.03 -13.63 -2.21
CA LEU A 25 -18.99 -12.32 -1.56
C LEU A 25 -18.65 -11.20 -2.56
N TRP A 26 -17.70 -11.43 -3.46
CA TRP A 26 -17.34 -10.47 -4.51
C TRP A 26 -18.52 -10.18 -5.46
N ALA A 27 -19.21 -11.23 -5.91
CA ALA A 27 -20.37 -11.06 -6.79
C ALA A 27 -21.51 -10.32 -6.09
N ARG A 28 -21.80 -10.66 -4.82
CA ARG A 28 -22.82 -10.00 -4.01
C ARG A 28 -22.48 -8.54 -3.74
N ALA A 29 -21.23 -8.25 -3.36
CA ALA A 29 -20.76 -6.88 -3.14
C ALA A 29 -20.92 -5.98 -4.38
N ASN A 30 -20.53 -6.50 -5.57
CA ASN A 30 -20.72 -5.79 -6.83
C ASN A 30 -22.21 -5.57 -7.16
N GLN A 31 -23.07 -6.54 -6.89
CA GLN A 31 -24.51 -6.40 -7.10
C GLN A 31 -25.08 -5.35 -6.13
N ALA A 32 -24.78 -5.43 -4.83
CA ALA A 32 -25.20 -4.47 -3.83
C ALA A 32 -24.76 -3.04 -4.20
N TYR A 33 -23.52 -2.88 -4.68
CA TYR A 33 -23.02 -1.59 -5.16
C TYR A 33 -23.84 -1.06 -6.34
N THR A 34 -24.18 -1.92 -7.31
CA THR A 34 -24.97 -1.57 -8.50
C THR A 34 -26.40 -1.18 -8.12
N ASP A 35 -26.98 -1.85 -7.13
CA ASP A 35 -28.32 -1.60 -6.61
C ASP A 35 -28.38 -0.35 -5.70
N GLY A 36 -27.22 0.31 -5.44
CA GLY A 36 -27.13 1.48 -4.58
C GLY A 36 -27.03 1.17 -3.08
N ASN A 37 -26.96 -0.11 -2.70
CA ASN A 37 -26.82 -0.58 -1.32
C ASN A 37 -25.34 -0.51 -0.88
N TYR A 38 -24.78 0.70 -0.83
CA TYR A 38 -23.34 0.91 -0.63
C TYR A 38 -22.83 0.41 0.73
N ALA A 39 -23.65 0.44 1.78
CA ALA A 39 -23.29 -0.07 3.09
C ALA A 39 -23.12 -1.61 3.08
N GLU A 40 -24.02 -2.33 2.42
CA GLU A 40 -23.91 -3.79 2.23
C GLU A 40 -22.68 -4.12 1.37
N ALA A 41 -22.48 -3.39 0.27
CA ALA A 41 -21.31 -3.57 -0.58
C ALA A 41 -20.00 -3.38 0.21
N ALA A 42 -19.91 -2.34 1.03
CA ALA A 42 -18.73 -2.08 1.87
C ALA A 42 -18.49 -3.19 2.89
N ALA A 43 -19.54 -3.69 3.55
CA ALA A 43 -19.45 -4.80 4.48
C ALA A 43 -18.94 -6.08 3.80
N ASP A 44 -19.44 -6.40 2.61
CA ASP A 44 -19.01 -7.59 1.85
C ASP A 44 -17.56 -7.47 1.35
N TYR A 45 -17.14 -6.30 0.85
CA TYR A 45 -15.74 -6.09 0.47
C TYR A 45 -14.81 -6.19 1.69
N SER A 46 -15.22 -5.68 2.85
CA SER A 46 -14.47 -5.80 4.10
C SER A 46 -14.36 -7.27 4.54
N ALA A 47 -15.44 -8.04 4.46
CA ALA A 47 -15.43 -9.46 4.77
C ALA A 47 -14.48 -10.28 3.87
N ILE A 48 -14.36 -9.91 2.57
CA ILE A 48 -13.37 -10.52 1.67
C ILE A 48 -11.94 -10.23 2.16
N ILE A 49 -11.66 -8.99 2.59
CA ILE A 49 -10.35 -8.59 3.08
C ILE A 49 -10.01 -9.31 4.38
N GLU A 50 -10.95 -9.36 5.33
CA GLU A 50 -10.78 -10.01 6.63
C GLU A 50 -10.60 -11.54 6.51
N SER A 51 -11.25 -12.17 5.54
CA SER A 51 -11.10 -13.60 5.26
C SER A 51 -9.78 -13.97 4.59
N ALA A 52 -9.01 -12.98 4.13
CA ALA A 52 -7.78 -13.21 3.38
C ALA A 52 -6.65 -13.68 4.31
N PRO A 53 -6.03 -14.84 4.08
CA PRO A 53 -4.89 -15.31 4.87
C PRO A 53 -3.66 -14.41 4.69
N VAL A 54 -3.49 -13.81 3.53
CA VAL A 54 -2.43 -12.86 3.18
C VAL A 54 -2.96 -11.86 2.17
N ILE A 55 -2.77 -10.58 2.45
CA ILE A 55 -3.12 -9.52 1.51
C ILE A 55 -2.05 -9.41 0.42
N THR A 56 -2.45 -9.65 -0.81
CA THR A 56 -1.60 -9.59 -2.00
C THR A 56 -2.09 -8.55 -2.99
N ARG A 57 -1.33 -8.33 -4.07
CA ARG A 57 -1.73 -7.43 -5.17
C ARG A 57 -3.12 -7.75 -5.76
N ALA A 58 -3.58 -8.99 -5.66
CA ALA A 58 -4.90 -9.41 -6.13
C ALA A 58 -6.06 -8.72 -5.38
N TYR A 59 -5.82 -8.22 -4.16
CA TYR A 59 -6.81 -7.51 -3.35
C TYR A 59 -6.91 -6.01 -3.69
N ALA A 60 -6.06 -5.47 -4.55
CA ALA A 60 -6.14 -4.06 -4.95
C ALA A 60 -7.53 -3.67 -5.51
N PRO A 61 -8.19 -4.47 -6.37
CA PRO A 61 -9.56 -4.16 -6.82
C PRO A 61 -10.59 -4.19 -5.69
N VAL A 62 -10.42 -5.06 -4.67
CA VAL A 62 -11.33 -5.12 -3.51
C VAL A 62 -11.25 -3.82 -2.73
N TYR A 63 -10.05 -3.36 -2.39
CA TYR A 63 -9.86 -2.07 -1.73
C TYR A 63 -10.35 -0.89 -2.57
N TYR A 64 -10.16 -0.91 -3.88
CA TYR A 64 -10.66 0.12 -4.78
C TYR A 64 -12.20 0.22 -4.72
N ASN A 65 -12.89 -0.92 -4.82
CA ASN A 65 -14.35 -0.96 -4.77
C ASN A 65 -14.89 -0.62 -3.37
N LEU A 66 -14.20 -1.05 -2.31
CA LEU A 66 -14.49 -0.65 -0.93
C LEU A 66 -14.41 0.88 -0.79
N GLY A 67 -13.35 1.50 -1.34
CA GLY A 67 -13.22 2.95 -1.38
C GLY A 67 -14.37 3.63 -2.13
N ASN A 68 -14.80 3.06 -3.26
CA ASN A 68 -15.95 3.58 -3.99
C ASN A 68 -17.26 3.47 -3.17
N ALA A 69 -17.46 2.38 -2.45
CA ALA A 69 -18.63 2.18 -1.60
C ALA A 69 -18.68 3.18 -0.45
N HIS A 70 -17.56 3.38 0.29
CA HIS A 70 -17.45 4.40 1.34
C HIS A 70 -17.63 5.82 0.79
N PHE A 71 -17.04 6.10 -0.38
CA PHE A 71 -17.20 7.41 -1.01
C PHE A 71 -18.67 7.72 -1.32
N LYS A 72 -19.44 6.75 -1.82
CA LYS A 72 -20.87 6.88 -2.08
C LYS A 72 -21.71 7.04 -0.81
N GLN A 73 -21.22 6.57 0.33
CA GLN A 73 -21.84 6.79 1.65
C GLN A 73 -21.48 8.15 2.26
N GLY A 74 -20.54 8.91 1.67
CA GLY A 74 -20.02 10.15 2.25
C GLY A 74 -18.92 9.94 3.31
N GLU A 75 -18.46 8.71 3.51
CA GLU A 75 -17.42 8.34 4.48
C GLU A 75 -16.04 8.59 3.89
N LEU A 76 -15.66 9.87 3.77
CA LEU A 76 -14.47 10.31 3.02
C LEU A 76 -13.17 9.74 3.58
N SER A 77 -13.01 9.67 4.90
CA SER A 77 -11.81 9.13 5.55
C SER A 77 -11.61 7.65 5.23
N GLN A 78 -12.67 6.85 5.29
CA GLN A 78 -12.62 5.43 4.95
C GLN A 78 -12.40 5.21 3.45
N ALA A 79 -13.00 6.05 2.60
CA ALA A 79 -12.76 6.00 1.16
C ALA A 79 -11.29 6.28 0.81
N ILE A 80 -10.70 7.33 1.39
CA ILE A 80 -9.29 7.68 1.20
C ILE A 80 -8.39 6.54 1.68
N LEU A 81 -8.63 6.00 2.86
CA LEU A 81 -7.88 4.87 3.41
C LEU A 81 -7.91 3.65 2.48
N ALA A 82 -9.09 3.29 1.98
CA ALA A 82 -9.25 2.17 1.07
C ALA A 82 -8.55 2.40 -0.27
N TYR A 83 -8.63 3.61 -0.85
CA TYR A 83 -7.90 3.96 -2.08
C TYR A 83 -6.37 3.93 -1.87
N GLU A 84 -5.87 4.42 -0.74
CA GLU A 84 -4.45 4.37 -0.41
C GLU A 84 -3.96 2.91 -0.28
N ARG A 85 -4.72 2.05 0.41
CA ARG A 85 -4.44 0.60 0.50
C ARG A 85 -4.46 -0.08 -0.88
N SER A 86 -5.41 0.28 -1.74
CA SER A 86 -5.44 -0.19 -3.13
C SER A 86 -4.18 0.21 -3.89
N LEU A 87 -3.76 1.47 -3.77
CA LEU A 87 -2.56 2.01 -4.43
C LEU A 87 -1.26 1.47 -3.84
N ARG A 88 -1.22 1.13 -2.56
CA ARG A 88 -0.08 0.43 -1.96
C ARG A 88 0.14 -0.94 -2.62
N LEU A 89 -0.94 -1.66 -2.93
CA LEU A 89 -0.89 -2.96 -3.62
C LEU A 89 -0.65 -2.82 -5.13
N LYS A 90 -1.25 -1.78 -5.78
CA LYS A 90 -1.14 -1.54 -7.22
C LYS A 90 -0.90 -0.05 -7.52
N PRO A 91 0.34 0.43 -7.35
CA PRO A 91 0.67 1.86 -7.47
C PRO A 91 0.41 2.47 -8.86
N THR A 92 0.23 1.65 -9.90
CA THR A 92 -0.02 2.09 -11.28
C THR A 92 -1.50 2.23 -11.62
N ASP A 93 -2.42 1.98 -10.68
CA ASP A 93 -3.86 2.05 -10.93
C ASP A 93 -4.32 3.51 -11.11
N LYS A 94 -4.68 3.85 -12.35
CA LYS A 94 -5.08 5.22 -12.70
C LYS A 94 -6.45 5.60 -12.11
N ASN A 95 -7.36 4.63 -12.02
CA ASN A 95 -8.71 4.88 -11.49
C ASN A 95 -8.66 5.14 -9.97
N ALA A 96 -7.90 4.32 -9.23
CA ALA A 96 -7.71 4.53 -7.81
C ALA A 96 -7.00 5.87 -7.52
N LYS A 97 -6.00 6.26 -8.33
CA LYS A 97 -5.36 7.57 -8.22
C LYS A 97 -6.33 8.73 -8.48
N TYR A 98 -7.17 8.60 -9.48
CA TYR A 98 -8.14 9.62 -9.81
C TYR A 98 -9.17 9.79 -8.68
N ASN A 99 -9.77 8.68 -8.22
CA ASN A 99 -10.78 8.70 -7.16
C ASN A 99 -10.20 9.17 -5.82
N LEU A 100 -8.96 8.77 -5.49
CA LEU A 100 -8.25 9.28 -4.32
C LEU A 100 -8.09 10.80 -4.37
N ARG A 101 -7.57 11.34 -5.47
CA ARG A 101 -7.44 12.79 -5.63
C ARG A 101 -8.78 13.49 -5.52
N PHE A 102 -9.81 12.94 -6.14
CA PHE A 102 -11.16 13.50 -6.07
C PHE A 102 -11.70 13.51 -4.63
N ALA A 103 -11.53 12.41 -3.88
CA ALA A 103 -11.90 12.37 -2.46
C ALA A 103 -11.09 13.38 -1.62
N GLN A 104 -9.80 13.53 -1.89
CA GLN A 104 -8.94 14.50 -1.22
C GLN A 104 -9.32 15.96 -1.47
N THR A 105 -9.99 16.29 -2.58
CA THR A 105 -10.51 17.66 -2.79
C THR A 105 -11.71 18.00 -1.90
N GLN A 106 -12.31 17.00 -1.24
CA GLN A 106 -13.51 17.19 -0.40
C GLN A 106 -13.20 17.21 1.09
N ILE A 107 -11.95 16.93 1.51
CA ILE A 107 -11.53 17.07 2.90
C ILE A 107 -11.16 18.52 3.23
N ILE A 108 -11.26 18.85 4.53
CA ILE A 108 -11.02 20.21 5.03
C ILE A 108 -9.54 20.58 4.94
N ASP A 109 -8.65 19.64 5.29
CA ASP A 109 -7.21 19.86 5.31
C ASP A 109 -6.64 19.76 3.90
N ASN A 110 -6.64 20.86 3.18
CA ASN A 110 -5.95 20.95 1.90
C ASN A 110 -4.45 21.14 2.13
N ILE A 111 -3.77 20.05 2.42
CA ILE A 111 -2.31 20.06 2.48
C ILE A 111 -1.83 20.11 1.04
N ALA A 112 -1.41 21.31 0.62
CA ALA A 112 -0.88 21.51 -0.72
C ALA A 112 0.22 20.48 -1.00
N ASP A 113 -0.03 19.61 -1.97
CA ASP A 113 1.02 18.73 -2.50
C ASP A 113 2.22 19.62 -2.84
N THR A 114 3.33 19.42 -2.12
CA THR A 114 4.58 20.08 -2.48
C THR A 114 4.85 19.72 -3.92
N GLN A 115 4.95 20.73 -4.79
CA GLN A 115 5.19 20.52 -6.21
C GLN A 115 6.38 19.59 -6.40
N VAL A 116 6.11 18.36 -6.77
CA VAL A 116 7.15 17.34 -6.90
C VAL A 116 7.85 17.60 -8.22
N PHE A 117 9.16 17.85 -8.16
CA PHE A 117 9.96 18.06 -9.36
C PHE A 117 9.77 16.89 -10.33
N PHE A 118 9.52 17.19 -11.61
CA PHE A 118 9.12 16.20 -12.63
C PHE A 118 10.02 14.95 -12.72
N LEU A 119 11.33 15.09 -12.44
CA LEU A 119 12.25 13.94 -12.37
C LEU A 119 11.91 12.96 -11.25
N ARG A 120 11.41 13.44 -10.12
CA ARG A 120 10.96 12.58 -9.01
C ARG A 120 9.74 11.77 -9.41
N GLU A 121 8.84 12.36 -10.19
CA GLU A 121 7.67 11.66 -10.72
C GLU A 121 8.07 10.55 -11.72
N TRP A 122 9.04 10.81 -12.58
CA TRP A 122 9.59 9.82 -13.50
C TRP A 122 10.26 8.65 -12.76
N VAL A 123 11.10 8.94 -11.79
CA VAL A 123 11.77 7.92 -10.96
C VAL A 123 10.74 7.08 -10.19
N THR A 124 9.72 7.72 -9.59
CA THR A 124 8.64 7.00 -8.89
C THR A 124 7.80 6.15 -9.83
N THR A 125 7.53 6.63 -11.04
CA THR A 125 6.80 5.87 -12.06
C THR A 125 7.60 4.64 -12.48
N LEU A 126 8.89 4.81 -12.80
CA LEU A 126 9.78 3.70 -13.16
C LEU A 126 9.86 2.66 -12.02
N ARG A 127 10.09 3.11 -10.81
CA ARG A 127 10.17 2.26 -9.62
C ARG A 127 8.90 1.42 -9.41
N ASN A 128 7.73 2.02 -9.61
CA ASN A 128 6.43 1.39 -9.37
C ASN A 128 5.96 0.50 -10.54
N MET A 129 6.67 0.47 -11.67
CA MET A 129 6.34 -0.41 -12.81
C MET A 129 6.46 -1.88 -12.46
N LEU A 130 7.46 -2.24 -11.67
CA LEU A 130 7.74 -3.64 -11.31
C LEU A 130 7.65 -3.84 -9.79
N PRO A 131 7.23 -5.01 -9.31
CA PRO A 131 7.25 -5.34 -7.89
C PRO A 131 8.68 -5.48 -7.37
N LEU A 132 8.84 -5.34 -6.05
CA LEU A 132 10.12 -5.45 -5.35
C LEU A 132 10.91 -6.72 -5.76
N SER A 133 10.25 -7.87 -5.75
CA SER A 133 10.88 -9.15 -6.13
C SER A 133 11.48 -9.15 -7.53
N THR A 134 10.77 -8.55 -8.50
CA THR A 134 11.27 -8.46 -9.89
C THR A 134 12.51 -7.56 -9.98
N TRP A 135 12.53 -6.43 -9.28
CA TRP A 135 13.71 -5.57 -9.21
C TRP A 135 14.91 -6.28 -8.57
N MET A 136 14.69 -7.04 -7.48
CA MET A 136 15.73 -7.82 -6.81
C MET A 136 16.33 -8.88 -7.75
N TRP A 137 15.48 -9.71 -8.37
CA TRP A 137 15.94 -10.73 -9.31
C TRP A 137 16.64 -10.14 -10.53
N SER A 138 16.12 -9.06 -11.10
CA SER A 138 16.74 -8.37 -12.23
C SER A 138 18.14 -7.86 -11.88
N SER A 139 18.33 -7.30 -10.67
CA SER A 139 19.65 -6.85 -10.21
C SER A 139 20.63 -8.01 -10.12
N ILE A 140 20.25 -9.15 -9.53
CA ILE A 140 21.11 -10.34 -9.39
C ILE A 140 21.47 -10.91 -10.75
N ILE A 141 20.52 -11.06 -11.66
CA ILE A 141 20.72 -11.60 -13.00
C ILE A 141 21.68 -10.70 -13.81
N LEU A 142 21.45 -9.39 -13.80
CA LEU A 142 22.30 -8.43 -14.51
C LEU A 142 23.71 -8.37 -13.94
N PHE A 143 23.85 -8.46 -12.61
CA PHE A 143 25.14 -8.52 -11.96
C PHE A 143 25.92 -9.80 -12.33
N SER A 144 25.24 -10.95 -12.32
CA SER A 144 25.83 -12.23 -12.75
C SER A 144 26.27 -12.19 -14.21
N LEU A 145 25.44 -11.62 -15.08
CA LEU A 145 25.79 -11.45 -16.51
C LEU A 145 26.98 -10.52 -16.69
N MET A 146 27.07 -9.45 -15.91
CA MET A 146 28.23 -8.55 -15.89
C MET A 146 29.52 -9.33 -15.57
N LEU A 147 29.51 -10.21 -14.57
CA LEU A 147 30.68 -11.05 -14.23
C LEU A 147 31.08 -11.97 -15.37
N VAL A 148 30.10 -12.62 -16.02
CA VAL A 148 30.37 -13.47 -17.20
C VAL A 148 30.99 -12.66 -18.32
N CYS A 149 30.50 -11.46 -18.60
CA CYS A 149 31.05 -10.58 -19.64
C CYS A 149 32.46 -10.08 -19.29
N LEU A 150 32.77 -9.84 -18.01
CA LEU A 150 34.12 -9.54 -17.55
C LEU A 150 35.08 -10.72 -17.73
N LEU A 151 34.64 -11.94 -17.43
CA LEU A 151 35.43 -13.15 -17.72
C LEU A 151 35.68 -13.31 -19.22
N MET A 152 34.67 -13.07 -20.06
CA MET A 152 34.83 -13.08 -21.51
C MET A 152 35.84 -12.01 -21.99
N PHE A 153 35.79 -10.80 -21.41
CA PHE A 153 36.80 -9.75 -21.67
C PHE A 153 38.20 -10.21 -21.27
N ALA A 154 38.38 -10.86 -20.10
CA ALA A 154 39.70 -11.23 -19.59
C ALA A 154 40.30 -12.42 -20.34
N PHE A 155 39.51 -13.43 -20.69
CA PHE A 155 40.03 -14.73 -21.18
C PHE A 155 39.85 -14.94 -22.68
N SER A 156 39.05 -14.11 -23.39
CA SER A 156 38.88 -14.28 -24.86
C SER A 156 40.13 -13.89 -25.64
N ARG A 157 40.45 -14.71 -26.63
CA ARG A 157 41.55 -14.44 -27.58
C ARG A 157 41.12 -13.53 -28.74
N SER A 158 39.83 -13.39 -29.01
CA SER A 158 39.29 -12.56 -30.09
C SER A 158 39.13 -11.12 -29.62
N LEU A 159 39.69 -10.17 -30.36
CA LEU A 159 39.55 -8.73 -30.08
C LEU A 159 38.09 -8.26 -30.11
N GLY A 160 37.28 -8.83 -31.02
CA GLY A 160 35.85 -8.50 -31.10
C GLY A 160 35.08 -8.90 -29.81
N LEU A 161 35.28 -10.14 -29.34
CA LEU A 161 34.67 -10.64 -28.12
C LEU A 161 35.15 -9.89 -26.87
N ARG A 162 36.42 -9.50 -26.82
CA ARG A 162 36.95 -8.67 -25.71
C ARG A 162 36.26 -7.31 -25.63
N LYS A 163 36.18 -6.61 -26.80
CA LYS A 163 35.47 -5.32 -26.84
C LYS A 163 33.99 -5.47 -26.45
N ALA A 164 33.30 -6.47 -27.02
CA ALA A 164 31.90 -6.74 -26.68
C ALA A 164 31.72 -7.02 -25.18
N GLY A 165 32.55 -7.91 -24.59
CA GLY A 165 32.53 -8.22 -23.18
C GLY A 165 32.70 -7.00 -22.27
N PHE A 166 33.65 -6.10 -22.65
CA PHE A 166 33.88 -4.86 -21.91
C PHE A 166 32.67 -3.93 -21.95
N TYR A 167 32.14 -3.59 -23.11
CA TYR A 167 31.00 -2.66 -23.21
C TYR A 167 29.71 -3.24 -22.60
N ILE A 168 29.43 -4.53 -22.84
CA ILE A 168 28.25 -5.18 -22.26
C ILE A 168 28.35 -5.23 -20.73
N SER A 169 29.55 -5.50 -20.18
CA SER A 169 29.74 -5.49 -18.73
C SER A 169 29.44 -4.15 -18.08
N ILE A 170 29.84 -3.03 -18.74
CA ILE A 170 29.51 -1.68 -18.24
C ILE A 170 28.02 -1.44 -18.26
N VAL A 171 27.33 -1.79 -19.35
CA VAL A 171 25.87 -1.62 -19.45
C VAL A 171 25.16 -2.47 -18.38
N CYS A 172 25.55 -3.72 -18.21
CA CYS A 172 24.99 -4.61 -17.19
C CYS A 172 25.23 -4.07 -15.77
N LEU A 173 26.41 -3.50 -15.50
CA LEU A 173 26.71 -2.89 -14.20
C LEU A 173 25.78 -1.72 -13.91
N VAL A 174 25.61 -0.79 -14.88
CA VAL A 174 24.72 0.37 -14.73
C VAL A 174 23.27 -0.08 -14.51
N CYS A 175 22.77 -1.00 -15.35
CA CYS A 175 21.40 -1.52 -15.22
C CYS A 175 21.19 -2.26 -13.89
N SER A 176 22.17 -3.05 -13.44
CA SER A 176 22.12 -3.75 -12.14
C SER A 176 22.06 -2.76 -10.97
N THR A 177 22.88 -1.71 -11.02
CA THR A 177 22.89 -0.65 -10.00
C THR A 177 21.54 0.08 -9.94
N VAL A 178 20.96 0.41 -11.08
CA VAL A 178 19.62 1.03 -11.16
C VAL A 178 18.55 0.09 -10.61
N ALA A 179 18.59 -1.19 -10.96
CA ALA A 179 17.64 -2.18 -10.44
C ALA A 179 17.77 -2.34 -8.92
N PHE A 180 19.00 -2.40 -8.40
CA PHE A 180 19.26 -2.46 -6.96
C PHE A 180 18.78 -1.22 -6.22
N ALA A 181 19.04 -0.02 -6.73
CA ALA A 181 18.57 1.22 -6.12
C ALA A 181 17.03 1.30 -6.06
N ASN A 182 16.33 0.84 -7.11
CA ASN A 182 14.86 0.77 -7.10
C ASN A 182 14.37 -0.27 -6.07
N ALA A 183 15.00 -1.46 -5.99
CA ALA A 183 14.66 -2.47 -5.00
C ALA A 183 14.87 -1.97 -3.56
N ALA A 184 16.03 -1.36 -3.28
CA ALA A 184 16.34 -0.79 -1.98
C ALA A 184 15.35 0.31 -1.57
N SER A 185 14.99 1.20 -2.52
CA SER A 185 14.01 2.27 -2.29
C SER A 185 12.60 1.73 -1.99
N LEU A 186 12.16 0.67 -2.69
CA LEU A 186 10.87 0.01 -2.42
C LEU A 186 10.88 -0.67 -1.06
N HIS A 187 11.94 -1.41 -0.75
CA HIS A 187 12.09 -2.08 0.54
C HIS A 187 12.07 -1.08 1.70
N HIS A 188 12.82 0.01 1.59
CA HIS A 188 12.84 1.07 2.60
C HIS A 188 11.45 1.70 2.80
N ARG A 189 10.73 2.00 1.71
CA ARG A 189 9.37 2.54 1.78
C ARG A 189 8.43 1.59 2.54
N ASP A 190 8.48 0.30 2.21
CA ASP A 190 7.58 -0.70 2.78
C ASP A 190 7.93 -1.05 4.24
N SER A 191 9.19 -0.83 4.65
CA SER A 191 9.68 -1.17 6.00
C SER A 191 9.66 0.00 6.99
N VAL A 192 9.83 1.24 6.52
CA VAL A 192 10.14 2.39 7.41
C VAL A 192 9.02 3.44 7.38
N ARG A 193 8.27 3.59 6.31
CA ARG A 193 7.19 4.59 6.25
C ARG A 193 5.86 3.96 6.66
N ALA A 194 5.54 4.06 7.93
CA ALA A 194 4.19 3.84 8.39
C ALA A 194 3.36 5.08 8.04
N GLU A 195 2.58 4.99 6.96
CA GLU A 195 1.60 6.01 6.59
C GLU A 195 0.24 5.65 7.19
N ALA A 196 -0.54 6.66 7.54
CA ALA A 196 -1.88 6.49 8.10
C ALA A 196 -2.83 7.59 7.60
N VAL A 197 -4.12 7.35 7.77
CA VAL A 197 -5.19 8.33 7.50
C VAL A 197 -5.90 8.62 8.81
N ILE A 198 -6.17 9.89 9.08
CA ILE A 198 -7.00 10.31 10.21
C ILE A 198 -8.44 9.85 9.94
N THR A 199 -9.00 9.06 10.85
CA THR A 199 -10.36 8.49 10.70
C THR A 199 -11.37 9.10 11.68
N ARG A 200 -10.93 9.98 12.57
CA ARG A 200 -11.81 10.76 13.47
C ARG A 200 -11.95 12.20 13.00
N GLY A 201 -13.14 12.75 13.13
CA GLY A 201 -13.54 14.05 12.59
C GLY A 201 -12.57 15.19 12.85
N ILE A 202 -12.16 15.42 14.11
CA ILE A 202 -11.23 16.49 14.50
C ILE A 202 -10.23 15.92 15.51
N VAL A 203 -8.94 16.16 15.27
CA VAL A 203 -7.84 15.70 16.12
C VAL A 203 -6.83 16.82 16.33
N ASN A 204 -6.56 17.17 17.60
CA ASN A 204 -5.56 18.17 17.95
C ASN A 204 -4.20 17.49 18.14
N ALA A 205 -3.23 17.87 17.35
CA ALA A 205 -1.84 17.46 17.51
C ALA A 205 -1.16 18.25 18.61
N LYS A 206 -0.42 17.58 19.48
CA LYS A 206 0.20 18.13 20.70
C LYS A 206 1.73 18.09 20.62
N ALA A 207 2.37 18.92 21.42
CA ALA A 207 3.82 18.99 21.55
C ALA A 207 4.42 17.76 22.25
N SER A 208 3.66 17.10 23.13
CA SER A 208 4.10 15.95 23.93
C SER A 208 3.04 14.82 23.93
N PRO A 209 3.45 13.54 24.12
CA PRO A 209 2.57 12.37 24.11
C PRO A 209 1.79 12.22 25.42
N ASP A 210 1.06 13.26 25.83
CA ASP A 210 0.26 13.28 27.04
C ASP A 210 -1.04 14.10 26.87
N ARG A 211 -1.93 14.01 27.86
CA ARG A 211 -3.20 14.74 27.81
C ARG A 211 -3.06 16.24 28.04
N SER A 212 -2.00 16.68 28.73
CA SER A 212 -1.75 18.07 29.12
C SER A 212 -0.89 18.84 28.15
N GLY A 213 -0.34 18.18 27.11
CA GLY A 213 0.51 18.78 26.11
C GLY A 213 -0.14 19.96 25.38
N THR A 214 0.66 20.99 25.10
CA THR A 214 0.21 22.16 24.33
C THR A 214 -0.25 21.74 22.94
N GLU A 215 -1.43 22.20 22.52
CA GLU A 215 -1.94 21.98 21.18
C GLU A 215 -1.15 22.81 20.16
N LEU A 216 -0.70 22.17 19.10
CA LEU A 216 0.13 22.79 18.05
C LEU A 216 -0.70 23.14 16.82
N PHE A 217 -1.49 22.17 16.35
CA PHE A 217 -2.36 22.32 15.17
C PHE A 217 -3.49 21.29 15.23
N THR A 218 -4.50 21.54 14.42
CA THR A 218 -5.69 20.66 14.31
C THR A 218 -5.67 19.95 12.96
N LEU A 219 -6.08 18.68 12.96
CA LEU A 219 -6.26 17.86 11.77
C LEU A 219 -7.70 17.35 11.68
N HIS A 220 -8.16 17.20 10.46
CA HIS A 220 -9.48 16.66 10.17
C HIS A 220 -9.40 15.27 9.55
N GLU A 221 -10.52 14.56 9.56
CA GLU A 221 -10.64 13.24 8.96
C GLU A 221 -10.27 13.26 7.46
N GLY A 222 -9.70 12.14 7.00
CA GLY A 222 -9.22 11.98 5.62
C GLY A 222 -7.79 12.47 5.40
N THR A 223 -7.20 13.21 6.36
CA THR A 223 -5.84 13.69 6.25
C THR A 223 -4.84 12.55 6.34
N LYS A 224 -3.97 12.44 5.33
CA LYS A 224 -2.87 11.47 5.31
C LYS A 224 -1.68 12.00 6.10
N VAL A 225 -1.13 11.16 6.98
CA VAL A 225 0.02 11.48 7.85
C VAL A 225 1.09 10.40 7.76
N THR A 226 2.34 10.78 8.05
CA THR A 226 3.46 9.83 8.22
C THR A 226 3.71 9.62 9.71
N ILE A 227 3.81 8.37 10.14
CA ILE A 227 4.12 8.00 11.54
C ILE A 227 5.61 7.85 11.69
N HIS A 228 6.20 8.50 12.71
CA HIS A 228 7.61 8.41 13.06
C HIS A 228 7.85 7.53 14.28
N GLU A 229 7.05 7.73 15.34
CA GLU A 229 7.25 7.07 16.63
C GLU A 229 5.91 6.79 17.29
N GLU A 230 5.86 5.76 18.14
CA GLU A 230 4.69 5.43 18.94
C GLU A 230 5.10 5.30 20.42
N LEU A 231 4.42 6.03 21.29
CA LEU A 231 4.73 6.06 22.72
C LEU A 231 3.45 6.26 23.56
N GLY A 232 3.20 5.36 24.51
CA GLY A 232 2.17 5.53 25.51
C GLY A 232 0.74 5.72 25.00
N GLY A 233 0.39 5.12 23.84
CA GLY A 233 -0.93 5.27 23.21
C GLY A 233 -1.06 6.55 22.36
N TYR A 234 0.05 7.24 22.11
CA TYR A 234 0.18 8.35 21.18
C TYR A 234 1.13 7.98 20.06
N VAL A 235 0.95 8.61 18.90
CA VAL A 235 1.84 8.52 17.74
C VAL A 235 2.35 9.90 17.38
N ASN A 236 3.65 10.01 17.13
CA ASN A 236 4.26 11.18 16.53
C ASN A 236 4.03 11.14 15.03
N ILE A 237 3.36 12.16 14.51
CA ILE A 237 3.00 12.25 13.11
C ILE A 237 3.65 13.46 12.45
N GLU A 238 3.93 13.30 11.15
CA GLU A 238 4.33 14.39 10.28
C GLU A 238 3.27 14.62 9.21
N VAL A 239 2.94 15.88 9.00
CA VAL A 239 2.01 16.33 7.95
C VAL A 239 2.56 17.61 7.33
N GLY A 240 2.97 17.55 6.06
CA GLY A 240 3.69 18.67 5.43
C GLY A 240 4.99 18.99 6.17
N ASN A 241 5.05 20.18 6.79
CA ASN A 241 6.20 20.64 7.59
C ASN A 241 5.91 20.63 9.11
N TYR A 242 4.79 20.08 9.53
CA TYR A 242 4.36 20.08 10.92
C TYR A 242 4.52 18.69 11.54
N ASN A 243 5.01 18.64 12.78
CA ASN A 243 5.13 17.43 13.58
C ASN A 243 4.35 17.60 14.88
N GLY A 244 3.73 16.52 15.35
CA GLY A 244 3.00 16.54 16.62
C GLY A 244 2.54 15.15 17.03
N TRP A 245 2.08 15.04 18.27
CA TRP A 245 1.58 13.82 18.86
C TRP A 245 0.06 13.77 18.84
N ILE A 246 -0.51 12.68 18.37
CA ILE A 246 -1.95 12.42 18.38
C ILE A 246 -2.25 11.06 19.01
N PRO A 247 -3.45 10.83 19.56
CA PRO A 247 -3.83 9.51 20.09
C PRO A 247 -3.87 8.45 18.97
N THR A 248 -3.32 7.26 19.23
CA THR A 248 -3.25 6.15 18.27
C THR A 248 -4.61 5.72 17.71
N ASN A 249 -5.67 5.88 18.51
CA ASN A 249 -7.04 5.49 18.13
C ASN A 249 -7.75 6.50 17.21
N THR A 250 -7.07 7.54 16.74
CA THR A 250 -7.62 8.57 15.85
C THR A 250 -7.26 8.37 14.40
N LEU A 251 -6.41 7.40 14.11
CA LEU A 251 -5.93 7.10 12.77
C LEU A 251 -5.98 5.60 12.48
N GLU A 252 -5.96 5.26 11.20
CA GLU A 252 -5.75 3.90 10.72
C GLU A 252 -4.56 3.83 9.76
N ARG A 253 -3.73 2.78 9.91
CA ARG A 253 -2.55 2.55 9.08
C ARG A 253 -2.96 2.06 7.68
N ILE A 254 -2.23 2.55 6.68
CA ILE A 254 -2.40 2.17 5.27
C ILE A 254 -1.79 0.81 5.00
#